data_a35bf9ced8c6dd938687605953451de5
#
_entry.id   a35bf9ced8c6dd938687605953451de5
#
_cell.length_a   1.000
_cell.length_b   1.000
_cell.length_c   1.000
_cell.angle_alpha   90.00
_cell.angle_beta   90.00
_cell.angle_gamma   90.00
#
_symmetry.space_group_name_H-M   'P 1'
#
loop_
_entity.id
_entity.type
_entity.pdbx_description
1 polymer ?
#
loop_
_entity_poly.entity_id
_entity_poly.type
_entity_poly.pdbx_seq_one_letter_code
_entity_poly.pdbx_strand_id
1 'polypeptide(L)'
;MSTPKKEDATYELIVNTAKQLFFKEGKFNATTQEIADAAGVNRTLINYYFRSRNTLFDLILKEAKEEEDKKQEMIILSDLPVREKLEQFMDYFFETAKEYPYMEIYIVTQMNQADRCIFKESEHVKRMLDKFYVELELEMESGRIEKMEPIQFILNFISMLSFPICMRPLIQEGMELSHAEYEQILADRKDVILKTIFKDGTPH
;
A
#
# COMPACT_ATOMS: atom_id res chain seq x y z
N MET A 1 35.11 -9.86 -17.23
CA MET A 1 34.80 -8.80 -16.24
C MET A 1 33.55 -8.10 -16.74
N SER A 2 32.36 -8.42 -16.20
CA SER A 2 31.13 -7.68 -16.51
C SER A 2 31.21 -6.31 -15.84
N THR A 3 30.85 -5.28 -16.59
CA THR A 3 30.88 -3.88 -16.14
C THR A 3 29.81 -3.68 -15.05
N PRO A 4 30.09 -2.97 -13.94
CA PRO A 4 29.15 -2.70 -12.84
C PRO A 4 27.73 -2.28 -13.32
N LYS A 5 27.65 -1.41 -14.33
CA LYS A 5 26.38 -0.95 -14.93
C LYS A 5 25.48 -2.05 -15.51
N LYS A 6 26.03 -3.17 -15.94
CA LYS A 6 25.21 -4.25 -16.54
C LYS A 6 24.70 -5.23 -15.48
N GLU A 7 25.40 -5.35 -14.37
CA GLU A 7 24.96 -6.14 -13.21
C GLU A 7 23.80 -5.44 -12.51
N ASP A 8 23.89 -4.12 -12.31
CA ASP A 8 22.81 -3.29 -11.75
C ASP A 8 21.54 -3.38 -12.61
N ALA A 9 21.65 -3.28 -13.95
CA ALA A 9 20.50 -3.34 -14.84
C ALA A 9 19.80 -4.72 -14.83
N THR A 10 20.55 -5.81 -14.67
CA THR A 10 19.98 -7.15 -14.60
C THR A 10 19.30 -7.38 -13.24
N TYR A 11 19.91 -6.88 -12.17
CA TYR A 11 19.31 -6.90 -10.83
C TYR A 11 17.95 -6.19 -10.83
N GLU A 12 17.90 -4.95 -11.29
CA GLU A 12 16.69 -4.15 -11.40
C GLU A 12 15.60 -4.80 -12.28
N LEU A 13 16.02 -5.40 -13.40
CA LEU A 13 15.11 -6.14 -14.27
C LEU A 13 14.42 -7.30 -13.54
N ILE A 14 15.19 -8.09 -12.77
CA ILE A 14 14.65 -9.22 -12.00
C ILE A 14 13.69 -8.72 -10.91
N VAL A 15 14.08 -7.68 -10.15
CA VAL A 15 13.25 -7.09 -9.09
C VAL A 15 11.93 -6.58 -9.67
N ASN A 16 11.99 -5.78 -10.74
CA ASN A 16 10.78 -5.21 -11.35
C ASN A 16 9.87 -6.30 -11.96
N THR A 17 10.44 -7.32 -12.60
CA THR A 17 9.66 -8.45 -13.12
C THR A 17 8.99 -9.21 -12.00
N ALA A 18 9.68 -9.46 -10.89
CA ALA A 18 9.11 -10.14 -9.75
C ALA A 18 8.01 -9.30 -9.07
N LYS A 19 8.17 -7.96 -8.95
CA LYS A 19 7.10 -7.05 -8.49
C LYS A 19 5.84 -7.19 -9.37
N GLN A 20 5.99 -7.21 -10.69
CA GLN A 20 4.87 -7.39 -11.60
C GLN A 20 4.15 -8.73 -11.37
N LEU A 21 4.89 -9.82 -11.30
CA LEU A 21 4.32 -11.15 -11.07
C LEU A 21 3.59 -11.24 -9.73
N PHE A 22 4.19 -10.73 -8.65
CA PHE A 22 3.62 -10.84 -7.32
C PHE A 22 2.47 -9.87 -7.10
N PHE A 23 2.67 -8.58 -7.34
CA PHE A 23 1.76 -7.53 -6.91
C PHE A 23 0.75 -7.12 -7.98
N LYS A 24 1.07 -7.27 -9.25
CA LYS A 24 0.15 -6.95 -10.34
C LYS A 24 -0.63 -8.16 -10.85
N GLU A 25 0.02 -9.34 -10.94
CA GLU A 25 -0.61 -10.56 -11.44
C GLU A 25 -1.10 -11.49 -10.32
N GLY A 26 -0.78 -11.21 -9.06
CA GLY A 26 -1.17 -12.04 -7.91
C GLY A 26 -0.50 -13.41 -7.85
N LYS A 27 0.57 -13.62 -8.61
CA LYS A 27 1.33 -14.88 -8.65
C LYS A 27 2.27 -15.02 -7.45
N PHE A 28 1.74 -14.99 -6.25
CA PHE A 28 2.54 -15.02 -5.01
C PHE A 28 3.43 -16.27 -4.86
N ASN A 29 3.11 -17.35 -5.57
CA ASN A 29 3.87 -18.60 -5.56
C ASN A 29 4.79 -18.78 -6.78
N ALA A 30 4.99 -17.73 -7.60
CA ALA A 30 5.87 -17.81 -8.75
C ALA A 30 7.25 -18.33 -8.35
N THR A 31 7.73 -19.32 -9.07
CA THR A 31 9.03 -19.97 -8.85
C THR A 31 10.16 -19.12 -9.39
N THR A 32 11.41 -19.39 -8.96
CA THR A 32 12.58 -18.71 -9.56
C THR A 32 12.73 -18.98 -11.06
N GLN A 33 12.18 -20.10 -11.57
CA GLN A 33 12.18 -20.39 -13.00
C GLN A 33 11.18 -19.47 -13.73
N GLU A 34 9.94 -19.35 -13.22
CA GLU A 34 8.92 -18.47 -13.82
C GLU A 34 9.35 -17.00 -13.79
N ILE A 35 10.02 -16.56 -12.73
CA ILE A 35 10.57 -15.20 -12.65
C ILE A 35 11.70 -15.03 -13.69
N ALA A 36 12.59 -16.01 -13.83
CA ALA A 36 13.68 -15.97 -14.81
C ALA A 36 13.15 -15.93 -16.24
N ASP A 37 12.17 -16.78 -16.56
CA ASP A 37 11.53 -16.85 -17.86
C ASP A 37 10.84 -15.51 -18.21
N ALA A 38 10.10 -14.95 -17.27
CA ALA A 38 9.44 -13.67 -17.43
C ALA A 38 10.43 -12.49 -17.59
N ALA A 39 11.56 -12.52 -16.88
CA ALA A 39 12.61 -11.52 -17.00
C ALA A 39 13.53 -11.72 -18.21
N GLY A 40 13.39 -12.83 -18.94
CA GLY A 40 14.29 -13.17 -20.06
C GLY A 40 15.75 -13.42 -19.63
N VAL A 41 15.96 -13.93 -18.41
CA VAL A 41 17.28 -14.19 -17.84
C VAL A 41 17.47 -15.66 -17.49
N ASN A 42 18.72 -16.08 -17.28
CA ASN A 42 18.98 -17.41 -16.78
C ASN A 42 18.64 -17.50 -15.28
N ARG A 43 17.94 -18.57 -14.85
CA ARG A 43 17.63 -18.85 -13.43
C ARG A 43 18.85 -18.76 -12.52
N THR A 44 20.04 -19.07 -13.02
CA THR A 44 21.30 -19.00 -12.28
C THR A 44 21.57 -17.57 -11.77
N LEU A 45 21.13 -16.54 -12.52
CA LEU A 45 21.27 -15.14 -12.10
C LEU A 45 20.38 -14.80 -10.90
N ILE A 46 19.18 -15.36 -10.83
CA ILE A 46 18.31 -15.17 -9.65
C ILE A 46 18.97 -15.78 -8.41
N ASN A 47 19.52 -16.99 -8.54
CA ASN A 47 20.24 -17.62 -7.43
C ASN A 47 21.53 -16.86 -7.07
N TYR A 48 22.21 -16.26 -8.03
CA TYR A 48 23.41 -15.45 -7.81
C TYR A 48 23.09 -14.18 -7.02
N TYR A 49 22.06 -13.42 -7.42
CA TYR A 49 21.71 -12.16 -6.76
C TYR A 49 20.96 -12.35 -5.44
N PHE A 50 20.04 -13.30 -5.38
CA PHE A 50 19.05 -13.37 -4.29
C PHE A 50 19.11 -14.67 -3.48
N ARG A 51 19.92 -15.64 -3.86
CA ARG A 51 20.07 -16.97 -3.26
C ARG A 51 18.80 -17.82 -3.25
N SER A 52 17.65 -17.23 -3.00
CA SER A 52 16.35 -17.90 -2.98
C SER A 52 15.23 -16.99 -3.46
N ARG A 53 14.10 -17.60 -3.86
CA ARG A 53 12.85 -16.88 -4.13
C ARG A 53 12.39 -16.06 -2.92
N ASN A 54 12.46 -16.63 -1.73
CA ASN A 54 11.98 -15.96 -0.53
C ASN A 54 12.82 -14.72 -0.20
N THR A 55 14.13 -14.79 -0.40
CA THR A 55 15.01 -13.62 -0.20
C THR A 55 14.69 -12.48 -1.19
N LEU A 56 14.47 -12.82 -2.47
CA LEU A 56 14.03 -11.85 -3.47
C LEU A 56 12.69 -11.23 -3.08
N PHE A 57 11.79 -12.07 -2.63
CA PHE A 57 10.46 -11.65 -2.23
C PHE A 57 10.49 -10.72 -1.00
N ASP A 58 11.24 -11.09 0.04
CA ASP A 58 11.40 -10.28 1.26
C ASP A 58 12.06 -8.93 0.95
N LEU A 59 13.00 -8.89 0.00
CA LEU A 59 13.60 -7.65 -0.48
C LEU A 59 12.55 -6.74 -1.14
N ILE A 60 11.79 -7.27 -2.09
CA ILE A 60 10.77 -6.52 -2.82
C ILE A 60 9.72 -5.95 -1.86
N LEU A 61 9.28 -6.74 -0.90
CA LEU A 61 8.31 -6.32 0.09
C LEU A 61 8.87 -5.21 0.99
N LYS A 62 10.13 -5.36 1.42
CA LYS A 62 10.81 -4.34 2.23
C LYS A 62 10.95 -3.02 1.47
N GLU A 63 11.39 -3.07 0.20
CA GLU A 63 11.53 -1.87 -0.62
C GLU A 63 10.19 -1.16 -0.85
N ALA A 64 9.14 -1.93 -1.19
CA ALA A 64 7.79 -1.39 -1.37
C ALA A 64 7.28 -0.71 -0.08
N LYS A 65 7.51 -1.36 1.08
CA LYS A 65 7.11 -0.80 2.38
C LYS A 65 7.92 0.45 2.74
N GLU A 66 9.21 0.47 2.51
CA GLU A 66 10.05 1.66 2.77
C GLU A 66 9.65 2.85 1.89
N GLU A 67 9.26 2.62 0.65
CA GLU A 67 8.76 3.65 -0.26
C GLU A 67 7.41 4.20 0.24
N GLU A 68 6.50 3.30 0.60
CA GLU A 68 5.20 3.65 1.17
C GLU A 68 5.34 4.46 2.46
N ASP A 69 6.16 4.00 3.41
CA ASP A 69 6.39 4.66 4.69
C ASP A 69 6.95 6.08 4.50
N LYS A 70 7.91 6.28 3.60
CA LYS A 70 8.45 7.60 3.27
C LYS A 70 7.39 8.54 2.71
N LYS A 71 6.52 8.03 1.84
CA LYS A 71 5.44 8.83 1.24
C LYS A 71 4.39 9.22 2.27
N GLN A 72 3.97 8.27 3.10
CA GLN A 72 3.03 8.50 4.19
C GLN A 72 3.58 9.51 5.19
N GLU A 73 4.85 9.37 5.58
CA GLU A 73 5.53 10.31 6.44
C GLU A 73 5.51 11.72 5.88
N MET A 74 5.90 11.88 4.62
CA MET A 74 5.96 13.19 3.97
C MET A 74 4.58 13.87 3.97
N ILE A 75 3.51 13.12 3.77
CA ILE A 75 2.13 13.61 3.81
C ILE A 75 1.73 14.00 5.26
N ILE A 76 1.89 13.10 6.19
CA ILE A 76 1.41 13.28 7.58
C ILE A 76 2.20 14.37 8.31
N LEU A 77 3.50 14.47 8.10
CA LEU A 77 4.35 15.49 8.73
C LEU A 77 4.31 16.85 8.03
N SER A 78 3.65 16.98 6.89
CA SER A 78 3.46 18.28 6.22
C SER A 78 2.65 19.25 7.10
N ASP A 79 2.62 20.53 6.73
CA ASP A 79 1.81 21.56 7.39
C ASP A 79 0.43 21.76 6.71
N LEU A 80 0.03 20.81 5.88
CA LEU A 80 -1.27 20.83 5.21
C LEU A 80 -2.41 20.60 6.22
N PRO A 81 -3.61 21.16 5.97
CA PRO A 81 -4.81 20.80 6.70
C PRO A 81 -5.07 19.29 6.68
N VAL A 82 -5.68 18.75 7.75
CA VAL A 82 -5.98 17.31 7.87
C VAL A 82 -6.73 16.77 6.64
N ARG A 83 -7.70 17.54 6.12
CA ARG A 83 -8.46 17.16 4.93
C ARG A 83 -7.53 16.92 3.72
N GLU A 84 -6.63 17.85 3.44
CA GLU A 84 -5.69 17.73 2.32
C GLU A 84 -4.70 16.58 2.52
N LYS A 85 -4.25 16.33 3.75
CA LYS A 85 -3.44 15.16 4.08
C LYS A 85 -4.17 13.85 3.75
N LEU A 86 -5.43 13.74 4.16
CA LEU A 86 -6.25 12.56 3.86
C LEU A 86 -6.50 12.42 2.35
N GLU A 87 -6.73 13.52 1.64
CA GLU A 87 -6.89 13.50 0.18
C GLU A 87 -5.63 13.01 -0.52
N GLN A 88 -4.45 13.53 -0.17
CA GLN A 88 -3.17 13.08 -0.75
C GLN A 88 -2.85 11.63 -0.40
N PHE A 89 -3.18 11.20 0.82
CA PHE A 89 -3.01 9.81 1.23
C PHE A 89 -3.90 8.88 0.39
N MET A 90 -5.16 9.23 0.19
CA MET A 90 -6.10 8.48 -0.65
C MET A 90 -5.65 8.40 -2.11
N ASP A 91 -5.19 9.52 -2.68
CA ASP A 91 -4.68 9.56 -4.06
C ASP A 91 -3.50 8.59 -4.22
N TYR A 92 -2.52 8.67 -3.33
CA TYR A 92 -1.38 7.75 -3.34
C TYR A 92 -1.81 6.28 -3.18
N PHE A 93 -2.71 6.00 -2.23
CA PHE A 93 -3.20 4.65 -1.96
C PHE A 93 -3.91 4.06 -3.18
N PHE A 94 -4.85 4.79 -3.78
CA PHE A 94 -5.60 4.29 -4.94
C PHE A 94 -4.75 4.18 -6.20
N GLU A 95 -3.79 5.08 -6.43
CA GLU A 95 -2.82 4.96 -7.52
C GLU A 95 -1.97 3.69 -7.36
N THR A 96 -1.45 3.44 -6.16
CA THR A 96 -0.68 2.23 -5.85
C THR A 96 -1.52 0.97 -6.01
N ALA A 97 -2.75 0.97 -5.51
CA ALA A 97 -3.66 -0.17 -5.63
C ALA A 97 -4.08 -0.45 -7.08
N LYS A 98 -4.13 0.57 -7.94
CA LYS A 98 -4.39 0.40 -9.37
C LYS A 98 -3.20 -0.23 -10.10
N GLU A 99 -1.99 0.16 -9.72
CA GLU A 99 -0.76 -0.39 -10.30
C GLU A 99 -0.48 -1.81 -9.78
N TYR A 100 -0.67 -2.04 -8.48
CA TYR A 100 -0.38 -3.28 -7.76
C TYR A 100 -1.59 -3.80 -6.96
N PRO A 101 -2.64 -4.27 -7.63
CA PRO A 101 -3.93 -4.60 -7.00
C PRO A 101 -3.86 -5.72 -5.95
N TYR A 102 -2.79 -6.51 -5.94
CA TYR A 102 -2.60 -7.60 -4.99
C TYR A 102 -1.62 -7.28 -3.86
N MET A 103 -1.01 -6.08 -3.85
CA MET A 103 0.00 -5.71 -2.86
C MET A 103 -0.58 -5.67 -1.44
N GLU A 104 -1.73 -5.02 -1.25
CA GLU A 104 -2.42 -4.94 0.05
C GLU A 104 -2.78 -6.31 0.62
N ILE A 105 -3.41 -7.18 -0.18
CA ILE A 105 -3.76 -8.55 0.24
C ILE A 105 -2.50 -9.29 0.68
N TYR A 106 -1.41 -9.08 -0.05
CA TYR A 106 -0.17 -9.75 0.26
C TYR A 106 0.44 -9.24 1.57
N ILE A 107 0.52 -7.93 1.77
CA ILE A 107 1.03 -7.32 3.02
C ILE A 107 0.24 -7.88 4.21
N VAL A 108 -1.09 -7.82 4.18
CA VAL A 108 -1.97 -8.35 5.24
C VAL A 108 -1.72 -9.84 5.49
N THR A 109 -1.57 -10.64 4.42
CA THR A 109 -1.30 -12.08 4.54
C THR A 109 0.04 -12.37 5.21
N GLN A 110 1.09 -11.59 4.86
CA GLN A 110 2.42 -11.78 5.46
C GLN A 110 2.48 -11.30 6.91
N MET A 111 1.77 -10.24 7.24
CA MET A 111 1.68 -9.75 8.63
C MET A 111 1.03 -10.76 9.58
N ASN A 112 0.09 -11.54 9.09
CA ASN A 112 -0.58 -12.58 9.87
C ASN A 112 0.25 -13.89 10.02
N GLN A 113 1.41 -14.00 9.37
CA GLN A 113 2.31 -15.12 9.58
C GLN A 113 3.22 -14.87 10.79
N ALA A 114 3.09 -15.69 11.82
CA ALA A 114 3.63 -15.51 13.18
C ALA A 114 5.15 -15.26 13.30
N ASP A 115 5.93 -15.58 12.27
CA ASP A 115 7.40 -15.46 12.30
C ASP A 115 7.95 -14.23 11.55
N ARG A 116 7.08 -13.40 10.98
CA ARG A 116 7.48 -12.23 10.18
C ARG A 116 6.96 -10.93 10.76
N CYS A 117 7.70 -10.39 11.72
CA CYS A 117 7.47 -9.00 12.16
C CYS A 117 8.07 -8.04 11.11
N ILE A 118 7.28 -7.69 10.09
CA ILE A 118 7.65 -6.70 9.07
C ILE A 118 7.64 -5.29 9.66
N PHE A 119 6.86 -5.08 10.72
CA PHE A 119 6.75 -3.82 11.44
C PHE A 119 7.56 -3.91 12.74
N LYS A 120 8.74 -3.32 12.74
CA LYS A 120 9.35 -2.92 14.01
C LYS A 120 8.69 -1.61 14.41
N GLU A 121 8.20 -1.53 15.65
CA GLU A 121 7.90 -0.26 16.29
C GLU A 121 9.11 0.67 16.08
N SER A 122 8.96 1.66 15.19
CA SER A 122 9.98 2.67 15.05
C SER A 122 9.48 3.89 15.82
N GLU A 123 10.35 4.49 16.63
CA GLU A 123 10.06 5.78 17.31
C GLU A 123 9.59 6.85 16.31
N HIS A 124 9.95 6.68 15.07
CA HIS A 124 9.58 7.52 13.96
C HIS A 124 8.09 7.41 13.64
N VAL A 125 7.57 6.20 13.45
CA VAL A 125 6.13 5.95 13.24
C VAL A 125 5.33 6.48 14.43
N LYS A 126 5.82 6.27 15.64
CA LYS A 126 5.17 6.78 16.85
C LYS A 126 5.04 8.32 16.81
N ARG A 127 6.14 9.03 16.52
CA ARG A 127 6.12 10.51 16.43
C ARG A 127 5.18 11.03 15.34
N MET A 128 5.13 10.34 14.20
CA MET A 128 4.21 10.66 13.11
C MET A 128 2.75 10.51 13.57
N LEU A 129 2.42 9.42 14.23
CA LEU A 129 1.08 9.18 14.78
C LEU A 129 0.73 10.17 15.88
N ASP A 130 1.64 10.46 16.80
CA ASP A 130 1.42 11.42 17.89
C ASP A 130 1.08 12.82 17.34
N LYS A 131 1.82 13.30 16.32
CA LYS A 131 1.50 14.57 15.64
C LYS A 131 0.10 14.52 15.02
N PHE A 132 -0.19 13.47 14.28
CA PHE A 132 -1.46 13.35 13.57
C PHE A 132 -2.66 13.23 14.53
N TYR A 133 -2.49 12.58 15.67
CA TYR A 133 -3.51 12.50 16.72
C TYR A 133 -3.90 13.88 17.25
N VAL A 134 -2.91 14.73 17.53
CA VAL A 134 -3.17 16.11 17.96
C VAL A 134 -3.95 16.90 16.90
N GLU A 135 -3.58 16.76 15.63
CA GLU A 135 -4.28 17.43 14.53
C GLU A 135 -5.73 16.92 14.39
N LEU A 136 -5.96 15.62 14.52
CA LEU A 136 -7.29 15.01 14.50
C LEU A 136 -8.15 15.49 15.68
N GLU A 137 -7.59 15.59 16.88
CA GLU A 137 -8.31 16.11 18.07
C GLU A 137 -8.77 17.55 17.84
N LEU A 138 -7.94 18.41 17.24
CA LEU A 138 -8.32 19.78 16.88
C LEU A 138 -9.46 19.84 15.85
N GLU A 139 -9.44 18.94 14.84
CA GLU A 139 -10.53 18.82 13.87
C GLU A 139 -11.85 18.37 14.54
N MET A 140 -11.76 17.43 15.50
CA MET A 140 -12.90 16.94 16.27
C MET A 140 -13.45 18.01 17.23
N GLU A 141 -12.57 18.77 17.89
CA GLU A 141 -12.96 19.88 18.77
C GLU A 141 -13.65 21.02 18.00
N SER A 142 -13.20 21.28 16.78
CA SER A 142 -13.83 22.26 15.89
C SER A 142 -15.19 21.81 15.32
N GLY A 143 -15.54 20.52 15.50
CA GLY A 143 -16.77 19.93 15.00
C GLY A 143 -16.74 19.53 13.51
N ARG A 144 -15.59 19.68 12.81
CA ARG A 144 -15.45 19.27 11.41
C ARG A 144 -15.43 17.76 11.23
N ILE A 145 -14.93 17.03 12.21
CA ILE A 145 -14.95 15.56 12.28
C ILE A 145 -15.77 15.13 13.50
N GLU A 146 -16.46 14.00 13.41
CA GLU A 146 -17.18 13.43 14.56
C GLU A 146 -16.20 13.05 15.67
N LYS A 147 -16.56 13.36 16.92
CA LYS A 147 -15.69 13.11 18.07
C LYS A 147 -15.59 11.61 18.36
N MET A 148 -14.36 11.10 18.34
CA MET A 148 -14.03 9.71 18.68
C MET A 148 -12.55 9.64 19.12
N GLU A 149 -12.14 8.48 19.62
CA GLU A 149 -10.72 8.24 19.87
C GLU A 149 -9.93 8.30 18.56
N PRO A 150 -8.77 9.00 18.48
CA PRO A 150 -7.99 9.14 17.25
C PRO A 150 -7.61 7.82 16.60
N ILE A 151 -7.33 6.76 17.39
CA ILE A 151 -7.06 5.42 16.86
C ILE A 151 -8.27 4.82 16.14
N GLN A 152 -9.50 5.07 16.64
CA GLN A 152 -10.72 4.59 15.98
C GLN A 152 -10.95 5.31 14.65
N PHE A 153 -10.62 6.60 14.59
CA PHE A 153 -10.64 7.34 13.33
C PHE A 153 -9.71 6.70 12.29
N ILE A 154 -8.46 6.42 12.67
CA ILE A 154 -7.47 5.80 11.76
C ILE A 154 -7.94 4.42 11.31
N LEU A 155 -8.45 3.59 12.21
CA LEU A 155 -8.98 2.27 11.86
C LEU A 155 -10.16 2.37 10.88
N ASN A 156 -11.08 3.30 11.09
CA ASN A 156 -12.19 3.55 10.17
C ASN A 156 -11.67 4.02 8.81
N PHE A 157 -10.76 4.99 8.79
CA PHE A 157 -10.19 5.53 7.55
C PHE A 157 -9.48 4.45 6.73
N ILE A 158 -8.54 3.71 7.34
CA ILE A 158 -7.81 2.64 6.65
C ILE A 158 -8.76 1.52 6.20
N SER A 159 -9.76 1.16 7.01
CA SER A 159 -10.75 0.16 6.62
C SER A 159 -11.58 0.58 5.41
N MET A 160 -11.96 1.86 5.34
CA MET A 160 -12.68 2.39 4.18
C MET A 160 -11.84 2.36 2.89
N LEU A 161 -10.52 2.45 2.99
CA LEU A 161 -9.59 2.37 1.85
C LEU A 161 -9.32 0.91 1.46
N SER A 162 -8.85 0.12 2.40
CA SER A 162 -8.28 -1.22 2.12
C SER A 162 -9.34 -2.28 1.88
N PHE A 163 -10.50 -2.22 2.57
CA PHE A 163 -11.53 -3.25 2.47
C PHE A 163 -11.99 -3.49 1.02
N PRO A 164 -12.38 -2.48 0.23
CA PRO A 164 -12.78 -2.73 -1.14
C PRO A 164 -11.66 -3.33 -1.99
N ILE A 165 -10.41 -2.96 -1.78
CA ILE A 165 -9.27 -3.51 -2.53
C ILE A 165 -9.02 -4.97 -2.15
N CYS A 166 -8.92 -5.26 -0.84
CA CYS A 166 -8.64 -6.61 -0.35
C CYS A 166 -9.78 -7.60 -0.62
N MET A 167 -11.02 -7.14 -0.56
CA MET A 167 -12.21 -7.98 -0.72
C MET A 167 -12.82 -7.91 -2.12
N ARG A 168 -12.09 -7.40 -3.09
CA ARG A 168 -12.56 -7.21 -4.47
C ARG A 168 -13.29 -8.42 -5.07
N PRO A 169 -12.73 -9.64 -5.06
CA PRO A 169 -13.43 -10.80 -5.64
C PRO A 169 -14.78 -11.08 -4.96
N LEU A 170 -14.81 -11.01 -3.64
CA LEU A 170 -16.03 -11.24 -2.86
C LEU A 170 -17.12 -10.19 -3.17
N ILE A 171 -16.72 -8.92 -3.28
CA ILE A 171 -17.66 -7.82 -3.55
C ILE A 171 -18.19 -7.94 -4.97
N GLN A 172 -17.33 -8.18 -5.97
CA GLN A 172 -17.74 -8.32 -7.36
C GLN A 172 -18.68 -9.49 -7.57
N GLU A 173 -18.33 -10.67 -7.04
CA GLU A 173 -19.17 -11.86 -7.14
C GLU A 173 -20.45 -11.75 -6.31
N GLY A 174 -20.34 -11.30 -5.05
CA GLY A 174 -21.49 -11.22 -4.15
C GLY A 174 -22.53 -10.16 -4.53
N MET A 175 -22.12 -9.13 -5.25
CA MET A 175 -22.99 -8.05 -5.74
C MET A 175 -23.24 -8.11 -7.25
N GLU A 176 -22.75 -9.15 -7.92
CA GLU A 176 -22.87 -9.36 -9.38
C GLU A 176 -22.37 -8.17 -10.20
N LEU A 177 -21.27 -7.53 -9.76
CA LEU A 177 -20.69 -6.34 -10.41
C LEU A 177 -19.75 -6.73 -11.53
N SER A 178 -19.91 -6.10 -12.68
CA SER A 178 -18.92 -6.14 -13.74
C SER A 178 -17.63 -5.44 -13.32
N HIS A 179 -16.55 -5.71 -14.04
CA HIS A 179 -15.28 -5.02 -13.81
C HIS A 179 -15.39 -3.50 -13.94
N ALA A 180 -16.12 -3.02 -14.93
CA ALA A 180 -16.31 -1.59 -15.18
C ALA A 180 -17.10 -0.89 -14.06
N GLU A 181 -18.16 -1.51 -13.56
CA GLU A 181 -18.95 -1.00 -12.44
C GLU A 181 -18.11 -0.93 -11.16
N TYR A 182 -17.29 -1.95 -10.92
CA TYR A 182 -16.41 -1.96 -9.77
C TYR A 182 -15.32 -0.87 -9.84
N GLU A 183 -14.69 -0.65 -11.00
CA GLU A 183 -13.73 0.44 -11.18
C GLU A 183 -14.37 1.81 -10.99
N GLN A 184 -15.64 1.99 -11.39
CA GLN A 184 -16.36 3.24 -11.11
C GLN A 184 -16.60 3.44 -9.62
N ILE A 185 -16.98 2.38 -8.89
CA ILE A 185 -17.13 2.43 -7.43
C ILE A 185 -15.82 2.87 -6.76
N LEU A 186 -14.69 2.34 -7.21
CA LEU A 186 -13.38 2.74 -6.68
C LEU A 186 -13.02 4.19 -7.04
N ALA A 187 -13.37 4.65 -8.24
CA ALA A 187 -13.13 6.03 -8.66
C ALA A 187 -13.91 7.04 -7.78
N ASP A 188 -15.15 6.70 -7.40
CA ASP A 188 -16.00 7.56 -6.57
C ASP A 188 -15.64 7.45 -5.08
N ARG A 189 -14.79 6.50 -4.69
CA ARG A 189 -14.55 6.15 -3.29
C ARG A 189 -13.97 7.29 -2.46
N LYS A 190 -13.08 8.10 -3.05
CA LYS A 190 -12.47 9.25 -2.37
C LYS A 190 -13.54 10.23 -1.87
N ASP A 191 -14.47 10.61 -2.74
CA ASP A 191 -15.54 11.54 -2.40
C ASP A 191 -16.49 10.98 -1.34
N VAL A 192 -16.80 9.67 -1.43
CA VAL A 192 -17.63 8.98 -0.43
C VAL A 192 -16.95 8.98 0.93
N ILE A 193 -15.65 8.71 1.00
CA ILE A 193 -14.89 8.71 2.25
C ILE A 193 -14.86 10.11 2.85
N LEU A 194 -14.54 11.15 2.06
CA LEU A 194 -14.50 12.53 2.54
C LEU A 194 -15.85 12.99 3.10
N LYS A 195 -16.96 12.67 2.40
CA LYS A 195 -18.32 12.96 2.90
C LYS A 195 -18.68 12.17 4.16
N THR A 196 -18.09 11.00 4.36
CA THR A 196 -18.31 10.20 5.57
C THR A 196 -17.56 10.75 6.77
N ILE A 197 -16.35 11.29 6.53
CA ILE A 197 -15.45 11.79 7.57
C ILE A 197 -15.83 13.22 7.98
N PHE A 198 -16.00 14.12 7.00
CA PHE A 198 -16.24 15.54 7.26
C PHE A 198 -17.73 15.86 7.26
N LYS A 199 -18.17 16.62 8.26
CA LYS A 199 -19.54 17.11 8.33
C LYS A 199 -19.75 18.19 7.29
N ASP A 200 -20.78 18.06 6.47
CA ASP A 200 -21.18 19.10 5.51
C ASP A 200 -21.54 20.40 6.24
N GLY A 201 -20.99 21.51 5.74
CA GLY A 201 -21.31 22.86 6.25
C GLY A 201 -20.24 23.51 7.10
N THR A 202 -19.10 22.88 7.35
CA THR A 202 -17.93 23.57 7.94
C THR A 202 -17.13 24.26 6.82
N PRO A 203 -16.98 25.60 6.84
CA PRO A 203 -16.16 26.31 5.85
C PRO A 203 -14.70 25.87 5.95
N HIS A 204 -14.04 25.84 4.81
CA HIS A 204 -12.61 25.52 4.62
C HIS A 204 -11.71 26.52 5.32
#